data_e4d5e558efe37b3e6a19bb03db8c959b
#
_entry.id   e4d5e558efe37b3e6a19bb03db8c959b
#
_cell.length_a   1.000
_cell.length_b   1.000
_cell.length_c   1.000
_cell.angle_alpha   90.00
_cell.angle_beta   90.00
_cell.angle_gamma   90.00
#
_symmetry.space_group_name_H-M   'P 1'
#
loop_
_entity.id
_entity.type
_entity.pdbx_description
1 polymer ?
#
loop_
_entity_poly.entity_id
_entity_poly.type
_entity_poly.pdbx_seq_one_letter_code
_entity_poly.pdbx_strand_id
1 'polypeptide(L)'
;KRYQVTLKKVSVPNHPKNDEEIVSLYESQITKNTKLLMVSHMINITGHILPVKKICNMAHGYGVKVLVDGAHCIGHFDFEIEELNCDYYGSSLHKWLATPLGAGLLYVADNEIPNLWPLMADNEKNINKIKRHSHNGTIPVHTDLAIVNAIEYLQWIGVKRKEKRLRFLKNYWLNALKDVSNIVINTSFDDSRSCGIGNVGVANMKPEILSKRLYDEFKIFTVAIDYANVKGCRITPNVFTTTNELDSFIRAMKSLASS
;
A
#
# COMPACT_ATOMS: atom_id res chain seq x y z
N LYS A 1 19.54 -2.85 -16.85
CA LYS A 1 20.73 -2.98 -17.74
C LYS A 1 20.69 -1.99 -18.92
N ARG A 2 19.52 -1.72 -19.55
CA ARG A 2 19.41 -0.84 -20.74
C ARG A 2 19.90 0.58 -20.50
N TYR A 3 19.70 1.13 -19.31
CA TYR A 3 20.03 2.52 -18.96
C TYR A 3 21.09 2.62 -17.85
N GLN A 4 21.79 1.53 -17.53
CA GLN A 4 22.84 1.46 -16.50
C GLN A 4 22.39 1.98 -15.13
N VAL A 5 21.08 1.82 -14.82
CA VAL A 5 20.50 2.22 -13.54
C VAL A 5 20.78 1.14 -12.50
N THR A 6 21.32 1.53 -11.36
CA THR A 6 21.51 0.67 -10.18
C THR A 6 20.30 0.84 -9.24
N LEU A 7 19.65 -0.27 -8.88
CA LEU A 7 18.58 -0.30 -7.88
C LEU A 7 19.14 -0.73 -6.52
N LYS A 8 18.90 0.08 -5.50
CA LYS A 8 19.08 -0.31 -4.10
C LYS A 8 17.71 -0.54 -3.47
N LYS A 9 17.60 -1.56 -2.62
CA LYS A 9 16.37 -1.88 -1.89
C LYS A 9 16.56 -1.57 -0.42
N VAL A 10 15.55 -0.95 0.19
CA VAL A 10 15.47 -0.68 1.63
C VAL A 10 14.45 -1.63 2.23
N SER A 11 14.82 -2.33 3.30
CA SER A 11 13.91 -3.16 4.08
C SER A 11 13.51 -2.40 5.34
N VAL A 12 12.21 -2.20 5.50
CA VAL A 12 11.63 -1.52 6.68
C VAL A 12 11.33 -2.59 7.75
N PRO A 13 11.67 -2.36 9.04
CA PRO A 13 11.28 -3.25 10.12
C PRO A 13 9.76 -3.42 10.22
N ASN A 14 9.29 -4.62 10.62
CA ASN A 14 7.86 -4.86 10.83
C ASN A 14 7.31 -4.03 12.00
N HIS A 15 8.15 -3.75 13.00
CA HIS A 15 7.83 -2.98 14.20
C HIS A 15 8.90 -1.89 14.43
N PRO A 16 8.89 -0.80 13.64
CA PRO A 16 9.85 0.28 13.83
C PRO A 16 9.55 1.03 15.12
N LYS A 17 10.59 1.55 15.76
CA LYS A 17 10.46 2.31 17.03
C LYS A 17 9.74 3.63 16.83
N ASN A 18 10.05 4.31 15.73
CA ASN A 18 9.50 5.63 15.37
C ASN A 18 9.65 5.88 13.87
N ASP A 19 9.21 7.06 13.40
CA ASP A 19 9.34 7.47 12.00
C ASP A 19 10.78 7.73 11.63
N GLU A 20 11.57 8.26 12.55
CA GLU A 20 12.96 8.64 12.35
C GLU A 20 13.84 7.42 12.02
N GLU A 21 13.55 6.26 12.62
CA GLU A 21 14.19 5.00 12.25
C GLU A 21 13.94 4.66 10.77
N ILE A 22 12.70 4.81 10.31
CA ILE A 22 12.35 4.54 8.92
C ILE A 22 13.03 5.55 7.98
N VAL A 23 12.97 6.84 8.31
CA VAL A 23 13.60 7.91 7.51
C VAL A 23 15.10 7.67 7.38
N SER A 24 15.78 7.34 8.49
CA SER A 24 17.23 7.08 8.52
C SER A 24 17.64 5.88 7.66
N LEU A 25 16.78 4.85 7.56
CA LEU A 25 17.03 3.71 6.67
C LEU A 25 17.08 4.14 5.20
N TYR A 26 16.16 5.00 4.77
CA TYR A 26 16.16 5.55 3.41
C TYR A 26 17.34 6.49 3.21
N GLU A 27 17.58 7.39 4.16
CA GLU A 27 18.68 8.37 4.12
C GLU A 27 20.04 7.70 3.95
N SER A 28 20.31 6.62 4.69
CA SER A 28 21.56 5.87 4.64
C SER A 28 21.89 5.27 3.26
N GLN A 29 20.88 5.14 2.38
CA GLN A 29 21.06 4.61 1.03
C GLN A 29 21.24 5.69 -0.03
N ILE A 30 21.03 6.97 0.31
CA ILE A 30 21.21 8.09 -0.61
C ILE A 30 22.71 8.30 -0.85
N THR A 31 23.05 8.54 -2.10
CA THR A 31 24.43 8.87 -2.52
C THR A 31 24.35 10.03 -3.53
N LYS A 32 25.50 10.65 -3.86
CA LYS A 32 25.59 11.69 -4.91
C LYS A 32 25.04 11.25 -6.28
N ASN A 33 24.91 9.96 -6.50
CA ASN A 33 24.38 9.39 -7.75
C ASN A 33 22.90 9.02 -7.68
N THR A 34 22.25 9.15 -6.51
CA THR A 34 20.83 8.88 -6.36
C THR A 34 20.01 9.95 -7.09
N LYS A 35 19.11 9.54 -7.98
CA LYS A 35 18.27 10.43 -8.79
C LYS A 35 16.80 10.37 -8.43
N LEU A 36 16.35 9.20 -8.03
CA LEU A 36 14.95 8.94 -7.70
C LEU A 36 14.88 8.00 -6.50
N LEU A 37 14.03 8.33 -5.56
CA LEU A 37 13.62 7.48 -4.47
C LEU A 37 12.18 7.03 -4.74
N MET A 38 11.96 5.72 -4.75
CA MET A 38 10.61 5.16 -4.79
C MET A 38 10.24 4.66 -3.40
N VAL A 39 9.11 5.11 -2.88
CA VAL A 39 8.62 4.72 -1.56
C VAL A 39 7.17 4.29 -1.63
N SER A 40 6.82 3.16 -0.99
CA SER A 40 5.43 2.77 -0.83
C SER A 40 4.77 3.62 0.25
N HIS A 41 3.60 4.20 -0.03
CA HIS A 41 2.82 4.88 1.01
C HIS A 41 2.26 3.86 2.01
N MET A 42 1.76 2.72 1.50
CA MET A 42 1.41 1.56 2.32
C MET A 42 2.11 0.32 1.76
N ILE A 43 2.87 -0.37 2.60
CA ILE A 43 3.50 -1.65 2.25
C ILE A 43 2.39 -2.71 2.14
N ASN A 44 2.17 -3.21 0.93
CA ASN A 44 1.05 -4.10 0.62
C ASN A 44 1.10 -5.47 1.30
N ILE A 45 2.25 -5.89 1.80
CA ILE A 45 2.45 -7.21 2.43
C ILE A 45 2.18 -7.20 3.94
N THR A 46 2.41 -6.07 4.61
CA THR A 46 2.21 -5.90 6.06
C THR A 46 1.13 -4.90 6.43
N GLY A 47 0.71 -4.05 5.48
CA GLY A 47 -0.21 -2.94 5.72
C GLY A 47 0.45 -1.73 6.41
N HIS A 48 1.79 -1.68 6.46
CA HIS A 48 2.49 -0.61 7.12
C HIS A 48 2.40 0.69 6.32
N ILE A 49 1.83 1.74 6.91
CA ILE A 49 1.77 3.10 6.36
C ILE A 49 3.08 3.81 6.73
N LEU A 50 3.84 4.23 5.73
CA LEU A 50 5.14 4.87 5.91
C LEU A 50 4.99 6.39 6.11
N PRO A 51 5.93 7.03 6.81
CA PRO A 51 5.93 8.49 7.04
C PRO A 51 6.41 9.23 5.78
N VAL A 52 5.63 9.16 4.70
CA VAL A 52 6.00 9.61 3.34
C VAL A 52 6.43 11.07 3.34
N LYS A 53 5.69 11.98 4.01
CA LYS A 53 6.06 13.40 4.08
C LYS A 53 7.47 13.61 4.65
N LYS A 54 7.83 12.90 5.71
CA LYS A 54 9.17 12.98 6.31
C LYS A 54 10.23 12.44 5.36
N ILE A 55 9.93 11.35 4.67
CA ILE A 55 10.85 10.74 3.69
C ILE A 55 11.04 11.68 2.49
N CYS A 56 9.97 12.30 1.98
CA CYS A 56 10.06 13.29 0.89
C CYS A 56 10.92 14.48 1.29
N ASN A 57 10.65 15.07 2.46
CA ASN A 57 11.43 16.20 2.96
C ASN A 57 12.91 15.88 3.12
N MET A 58 13.23 14.70 3.64
CA MET A 58 14.60 14.21 3.75
C MET A 58 15.24 14.08 2.36
N ALA A 59 14.59 13.41 1.41
CA ALA A 59 15.11 13.18 0.06
C ALA A 59 15.34 14.49 -0.69
N HIS A 60 14.43 15.45 -0.57
CA HIS A 60 14.56 16.79 -1.17
C HIS A 60 15.76 17.57 -0.60
N GLY A 61 16.12 17.37 0.67
CA GLY A 61 17.33 17.91 1.26
C GLY A 61 18.62 17.46 0.55
N TYR A 62 18.57 16.32 -0.13
CA TYR A 62 19.66 15.78 -0.97
C TYR A 62 19.46 16.05 -2.47
N GLY A 63 18.44 16.79 -2.87
CA GLY A 63 18.09 17.04 -4.28
C GLY A 63 17.57 15.78 -5.02
N VAL A 64 17.04 14.80 -4.28
CA VAL A 64 16.52 13.54 -4.82
C VAL A 64 15.00 13.64 -4.97
N LYS A 65 14.48 13.32 -6.17
CA LYS A 65 13.05 13.25 -6.46
C LYS A 65 12.40 12.01 -5.83
N VAL A 66 11.11 12.12 -5.48
CA VAL A 66 10.37 11.04 -4.83
C VAL A 66 9.13 10.64 -5.63
N LEU A 67 9.09 9.36 -6.00
CA LEU A 67 7.91 8.69 -6.55
C LEU A 67 7.26 7.86 -5.44
N VAL A 68 6.01 8.17 -5.12
CA VAL A 68 5.24 7.43 -4.12
C VAL A 68 4.35 6.40 -4.78
N ASP A 69 4.51 5.13 -4.37
CA ASP A 69 3.58 4.05 -4.69
C ASP A 69 2.43 4.06 -3.69
N GLY A 70 1.30 4.63 -4.09
CA GLY A 70 0.07 4.68 -3.32
C GLY A 70 -0.98 3.67 -3.77
N ALA A 71 -0.57 2.58 -4.42
CA ALA A 71 -1.48 1.59 -5.03
C ALA A 71 -2.53 1.02 -4.05
N HIS A 72 -2.30 1.07 -2.75
CA HIS A 72 -3.22 0.61 -1.72
C HIS A 72 -3.85 1.73 -0.87
N CYS A 73 -3.74 3.01 -1.27
CA CYS A 73 -4.10 4.11 -0.38
C CYS A 73 -5.41 4.81 -0.76
N ILE A 74 -5.61 5.12 -2.05
CA ILE A 74 -6.83 5.83 -2.51
C ILE A 74 -8.09 5.01 -2.17
N GLY A 75 -8.99 5.64 -1.43
CA GLY A 75 -10.21 5.00 -0.94
C GLY A 75 -10.02 4.02 0.22
N HIS A 76 -8.83 3.93 0.79
CA HIS A 76 -8.50 3.07 1.94
C HIS A 76 -8.54 3.86 3.26
N PHE A 77 -7.85 4.97 3.33
CA PHE A 77 -7.80 5.90 4.45
C PHE A 77 -7.74 7.34 3.94
N ASP A 78 -7.92 8.30 4.86
CA ASP A 78 -7.97 9.72 4.54
C ASP A 78 -6.57 10.34 4.52
N PHE A 79 -6.22 11.05 3.44
CA PHE A 79 -4.98 11.80 3.28
C PHE A 79 -5.06 12.73 2.06
N GLU A 80 -4.19 13.74 2.03
CA GLU A 80 -4.05 14.69 0.93
C GLU A 80 -2.70 14.47 0.22
N ILE A 81 -2.70 14.29 -1.11
CA ILE A 81 -1.47 14.01 -1.86
C ILE A 81 -0.50 15.18 -1.78
N GLU A 82 -1.01 16.40 -1.87
CA GLU A 82 -0.21 17.64 -1.80
C GLU A 82 0.52 17.78 -0.47
N GLU A 83 -0.08 17.31 0.64
CA GLU A 83 0.55 17.34 1.96
C GLU A 83 1.74 16.39 2.10
N LEU A 84 1.85 15.38 1.24
CA LEU A 84 2.96 14.44 1.25
C LEU A 84 4.26 15.05 0.73
N ASN A 85 4.18 16.17 0.00
CA ASN A 85 5.32 16.85 -0.61
C ASN A 85 6.12 15.93 -1.55
N CYS A 86 5.45 15.05 -2.30
CA CYS A 86 6.08 14.15 -3.26
C CYS A 86 6.09 14.76 -4.66
N ASP A 87 7.07 14.36 -5.48
CA ASP A 87 7.16 14.81 -6.88
C ASP A 87 6.18 14.03 -7.78
N TYR A 88 5.98 12.76 -7.48
CA TYR A 88 5.08 11.88 -8.23
C TYR A 88 4.32 10.95 -7.27
N TYR A 89 3.05 10.67 -7.61
CA TYR A 89 2.24 9.71 -6.86
C TYR A 89 1.45 8.82 -7.80
N GLY A 90 1.66 7.51 -7.74
CA GLY A 90 0.92 6.53 -8.54
C GLY A 90 -0.05 5.72 -7.68
N SER A 91 -1.28 5.50 -8.16
CA SER A 91 -2.24 4.66 -7.45
C SER A 91 -3.09 3.80 -8.37
N SER A 92 -3.48 2.62 -7.85
CA SER A 92 -4.42 1.70 -8.49
C SER A 92 -5.84 1.96 -7.93
N LEU A 93 -6.75 2.45 -8.76
CA LEU A 93 -8.11 2.81 -8.32
C LEU A 93 -9.03 1.58 -8.16
N HIS A 94 -8.72 0.48 -8.86
CA HIS A 94 -9.50 -0.77 -8.80
C HIS A 94 -9.34 -1.55 -7.48
N LYS A 95 -8.50 -1.10 -6.54
CA LYS A 95 -8.32 -1.76 -5.24
C LYS A 95 -9.33 -1.23 -4.22
N TRP A 96 -8.95 -0.23 -3.44
CA TRP A 96 -9.76 0.25 -2.32
C TRP A 96 -10.84 1.28 -2.71
N LEU A 97 -10.64 2.00 -3.81
CA LEU A 97 -11.71 2.82 -4.39
C LEU A 97 -12.76 1.97 -5.11
N ALA A 98 -12.41 0.71 -5.46
CA ALA A 98 -13.30 -0.29 -6.06
C ALA A 98 -13.84 0.09 -7.45
N THR A 99 -13.05 0.76 -8.29
CA THR A 99 -13.35 0.91 -9.72
C THR A 99 -13.19 -0.43 -10.45
N PRO A 100 -13.71 -0.59 -11.67
CA PRO A 100 -13.35 -1.71 -12.53
C PRO A 100 -11.84 -1.82 -12.75
N LEU A 101 -11.36 -3.01 -13.13
CA LEU A 101 -9.94 -3.25 -13.41
C LEU A 101 -9.43 -2.32 -14.52
N GLY A 102 -8.16 -1.90 -14.40
CA GLY A 102 -7.47 -1.07 -15.37
C GLY A 102 -7.47 0.43 -15.06
N ALA A 103 -8.25 0.89 -14.06
CA ALA A 103 -8.21 2.28 -13.63
C ALA A 103 -7.00 2.56 -12.70
N GLY A 104 -6.35 3.69 -12.92
CA GLY A 104 -5.26 4.20 -12.11
C GLY A 104 -5.11 5.69 -12.26
N LEU A 105 -4.31 6.31 -11.39
CA LEU A 105 -3.93 7.72 -11.51
C LEU A 105 -2.42 7.88 -11.35
N LEU A 106 -1.91 8.92 -11.98
CA LEU A 106 -0.59 9.47 -11.75
C LEU A 106 -0.74 10.96 -11.41
N TYR A 107 -0.38 11.33 -10.18
CA TYR A 107 -0.18 12.73 -9.79
C TYR A 107 1.26 13.11 -10.09
N VAL A 108 1.44 14.32 -10.58
CA VAL A 108 2.75 14.93 -10.86
C VAL A 108 2.73 16.33 -10.29
N ALA A 109 3.69 16.69 -9.45
CA ALA A 109 3.83 18.05 -8.97
C ALA A 109 4.04 19.02 -10.14
N ASP A 110 3.45 20.22 -10.09
CA ASP A 110 3.40 21.15 -11.21
C ASP A 110 4.78 21.48 -11.79
N ASN A 111 5.78 21.67 -10.92
CA ASN A 111 7.16 21.94 -11.30
C ASN A 111 7.87 20.75 -11.98
N GLU A 112 7.31 19.56 -11.88
CA GLU A 112 7.84 18.32 -12.50
C GLU A 112 7.20 17.99 -13.85
N ILE A 113 6.04 18.55 -14.18
CA ILE A 113 5.35 18.28 -15.44
C ILE A 113 6.25 18.54 -16.68
N PRO A 114 7.01 19.68 -16.76
CA PRO A 114 7.88 19.93 -17.90
C PRO A 114 9.05 18.94 -18.02
N ASN A 115 9.45 18.33 -16.88
CA ASN A 115 10.60 17.44 -16.80
C ASN A 115 10.27 16.00 -17.23
N LEU A 116 8.99 15.66 -17.31
CA LEU A 116 8.57 14.34 -17.73
C LEU A 116 8.55 14.21 -19.26
N TRP A 117 9.10 13.11 -19.73
CA TRP A 117 9.03 12.75 -21.15
C TRP A 117 7.70 12.02 -21.40
N PRO A 118 6.85 12.50 -22.34
CA PRO A 118 5.62 11.80 -22.71
C PRO A 118 5.95 10.44 -23.33
N LEU A 119 5.22 9.40 -22.94
CA LEU A 119 5.43 8.05 -23.45
C LEU A 119 5.00 7.90 -24.91
N MET A 120 3.96 8.64 -25.29
CA MET A 120 3.40 8.68 -26.65
C MET A 120 3.50 10.10 -27.22
N ALA A 121 3.59 10.20 -28.54
CA ALA A 121 3.55 11.50 -29.21
C ALA A 121 2.20 12.18 -28.98
N ASP A 122 2.23 13.48 -28.69
CA ASP A 122 1.05 14.32 -28.47
C ASP A 122 1.17 15.63 -29.25
N ASN A 123 0.02 16.22 -29.60
CA ASN A 123 -0.07 17.51 -30.27
C ASN A 123 -0.05 18.71 -29.29
N GLU A 124 -0.09 18.47 -27.96
CA GLU A 124 -0.04 19.53 -26.96
C GLU A 124 1.38 20.15 -26.90
N LYS A 125 1.46 21.41 -27.34
CA LYS A 125 2.73 22.16 -27.44
C LYS A 125 3.18 22.74 -26.10
N ASN A 126 2.25 22.91 -25.16
CA ASN A 126 2.56 23.49 -23.85
C ASN A 126 3.12 22.39 -22.93
N ILE A 127 4.44 22.46 -22.70
CA ILE A 127 5.17 21.48 -21.86
C ILE A 127 4.69 21.44 -20.41
N ASN A 128 4.03 22.49 -19.91
CA ASN A 128 3.54 22.58 -18.55
C ASN A 128 2.16 21.94 -18.37
N LYS A 129 1.53 21.41 -19.42
CA LYS A 129 0.23 20.77 -19.31
C LYS A 129 0.34 19.28 -19.07
N ILE A 130 -0.19 18.80 -17.96
CA ILE A 130 -0.26 17.37 -17.61
C ILE A 130 -0.99 16.55 -18.67
N LYS A 131 -1.92 17.14 -19.41
CA LYS A 131 -2.70 16.50 -20.50
C LYS A 131 -1.82 15.82 -21.54
N ARG A 132 -0.59 16.34 -21.80
CA ARG A 132 0.36 15.72 -22.73
C ARG A 132 0.77 14.29 -22.36
N HIS A 133 0.56 13.88 -21.12
CA HIS A 133 0.87 12.53 -20.63
C HIS A 133 -0.35 11.61 -20.65
N SER A 134 -1.53 12.10 -21.03
CA SER A 134 -2.78 11.33 -21.03
C SER A 134 -3.19 10.79 -22.38
N HIS A 135 -2.41 11.06 -23.44
CA HIS A 135 -2.75 10.59 -24.79
C HIS A 135 -2.36 9.12 -25.00
N ASN A 136 -3.33 8.22 -24.90
CA ASN A 136 -3.14 6.77 -25.03
C ASN A 136 -3.92 6.16 -26.23
N GLY A 137 -4.45 7.00 -27.14
CA GLY A 137 -5.33 6.54 -28.22
C GLY A 137 -6.71 6.13 -27.71
N THR A 138 -7.26 5.05 -28.24
CA THR A 138 -8.55 4.51 -27.80
C THR A 138 -8.41 3.78 -26.47
N ILE A 139 -9.14 4.25 -25.45
CA ILE A 139 -9.14 3.68 -24.10
C ILE A 139 -10.50 3.03 -23.79
N PRO A 140 -10.59 2.13 -22.81
CA PRO A 140 -11.85 1.54 -22.36
C PRO A 140 -12.68 2.56 -21.58
N VAL A 141 -13.44 3.39 -22.27
CA VAL A 141 -14.22 4.53 -21.74
C VAL A 141 -15.14 4.12 -20.56
N HIS A 142 -15.68 2.91 -20.58
CA HIS A 142 -16.51 2.38 -19.50
C HIS A 142 -15.79 2.33 -18.15
N THR A 143 -14.49 2.03 -18.13
CA THR A 143 -13.67 2.03 -16.92
C THR A 143 -13.51 3.45 -16.36
N ASP A 144 -13.22 4.42 -17.23
CA ASP A 144 -13.04 5.82 -16.82
C ASP A 144 -14.36 6.41 -16.31
N LEU A 145 -15.47 6.15 -16.99
CA LEU A 145 -16.79 6.61 -16.56
C LEU A 145 -17.20 6.02 -15.19
N ALA A 146 -16.82 4.78 -14.92
CA ALA A 146 -17.14 4.14 -13.64
C ALA A 146 -16.35 4.71 -12.44
N ILE A 147 -15.28 5.50 -12.68
CA ILE A 147 -14.53 6.18 -11.59
C ILE A 147 -15.47 7.13 -10.83
N VAL A 148 -16.33 7.86 -11.53
CA VAL A 148 -17.30 8.78 -10.90
C VAL A 148 -18.21 8.03 -9.92
N ASN A 149 -18.79 6.89 -10.34
CA ASN A 149 -19.64 6.08 -9.48
C ASN A 149 -18.92 5.55 -8.24
N ALA A 150 -17.63 5.17 -8.39
CA ALA A 150 -16.82 4.71 -7.27
C ALA A 150 -16.50 5.83 -6.27
N ILE A 151 -16.28 7.05 -6.76
CA ILE A 151 -16.10 8.25 -5.93
C ILE A 151 -17.41 8.59 -5.19
N GLU A 152 -18.54 8.61 -5.88
CA GLU A 152 -19.86 8.87 -5.27
C GLU A 152 -20.18 7.83 -4.18
N TYR A 153 -19.91 6.55 -4.44
CA TYR A 153 -20.06 5.48 -3.45
C TYR A 153 -19.16 5.70 -2.22
N LEU A 154 -17.89 6.08 -2.43
CA LEU A 154 -16.97 6.41 -1.34
C LEU A 154 -17.44 7.62 -0.54
N GLN A 155 -17.94 8.68 -1.21
CA GLN A 155 -18.48 9.87 -0.58
C GLN A 155 -19.73 9.55 0.24
N TRP A 156 -20.61 8.68 -0.27
CA TRP A 156 -21.82 8.23 0.43
C TRP A 156 -21.49 7.46 1.71
N ILE A 157 -20.50 6.54 1.68
CA ILE A 157 -20.01 5.87 2.88
C ILE A 157 -19.32 6.87 3.80
N GLY A 158 -18.51 7.77 3.25
CA GLY A 158 -17.58 8.66 3.93
C GLY A 158 -16.22 8.01 4.18
N VAL A 159 -15.14 8.63 3.66
CA VAL A 159 -13.78 8.07 3.73
C VAL A 159 -13.35 7.79 5.18
N LYS A 160 -13.57 8.72 6.10
CA LYS A 160 -13.24 8.56 7.53
C LYS A 160 -14.04 7.42 8.20
N ARG A 161 -15.30 7.23 7.81
CA ARG A 161 -16.13 6.12 8.31
C ARG A 161 -15.60 4.78 7.79
N LYS A 162 -15.24 4.72 6.51
CA LYS A 162 -14.63 3.55 5.87
C LYS A 162 -13.30 3.20 6.55
N GLU A 163 -12.41 4.16 6.72
CA GLU A 163 -11.13 3.99 7.42
C GLU A 163 -11.32 3.45 8.83
N LYS A 164 -12.21 4.07 9.61
CA LYS A 164 -12.52 3.62 10.99
C LYS A 164 -13.01 2.17 11.01
N ARG A 165 -13.87 1.77 10.05
CA ARG A 165 -14.35 0.39 9.92
C ARG A 165 -13.21 -0.56 9.59
N LEU A 166 -12.34 -0.21 8.66
CA LEU A 166 -11.21 -1.05 8.25
C LEU A 166 -10.21 -1.25 9.40
N ARG A 167 -9.86 -0.18 10.13
CA ARG A 167 -9.01 -0.26 11.33
C ARG A 167 -9.66 -1.13 12.41
N PHE A 168 -10.97 -0.98 12.64
CA PHE A 168 -11.70 -1.84 13.57
C PHE A 168 -11.58 -3.32 13.19
N LEU A 169 -11.84 -3.67 11.93
CA LEU A 169 -11.78 -5.06 11.46
C LEU A 169 -10.37 -5.64 11.57
N LYS A 170 -9.35 -4.87 11.21
CA LYS A 170 -7.94 -5.26 11.38
C LYS A 170 -7.61 -5.49 12.86
N ASN A 171 -7.95 -4.53 13.72
CA ASN A 171 -7.67 -4.61 15.15
C ASN A 171 -8.43 -5.75 15.85
N TYR A 172 -9.63 -6.08 15.37
CA TYR A 172 -10.45 -7.16 15.93
C TYR A 172 -9.72 -8.49 15.94
N TRP A 173 -9.22 -8.93 14.79
CA TRP A 173 -8.49 -10.19 14.73
C TRP A 173 -7.06 -10.07 15.31
N LEU A 174 -6.40 -8.93 15.11
CA LEU A 174 -5.04 -8.70 15.57
C LEU A 174 -4.96 -8.77 17.10
N ASN A 175 -5.85 -8.08 17.82
CA ASN A 175 -5.89 -8.12 19.28
C ASN A 175 -6.24 -9.51 19.84
N ALA A 176 -7.06 -10.29 19.12
CA ALA A 176 -7.41 -11.64 19.53
C ALA A 176 -6.27 -12.67 19.36
N LEU A 177 -5.26 -12.33 18.55
CA LEU A 177 -4.13 -13.21 18.21
C LEU A 177 -2.78 -12.78 18.77
N LYS A 178 -2.61 -11.52 19.20
CA LYS A 178 -1.31 -10.93 19.58
C LYS A 178 -0.59 -11.68 20.71
N ASP A 179 -1.34 -12.25 21.64
CA ASP A 179 -0.80 -12.93 22.84
C ASP A 179 -0.90 -14.47 22.72
N VAL A 180 -1.26 -14.99 21.52
CA VAL A 180 -1.36 -16.44 21.29
C VAL A 180 0.03 -16.99 20.99
N SER A 181 0.43 -18.03 21.72
CA SER A 181 1.70 -18.71 21.49
C SER A 181 1.85 -19.18 20.03
N ASN A 182 3.05 -19.12 19.50
CA ASN A 182 3.40 -19.46 18.11
C ASN A 182 2.76 -18.58 17.03
N ILE A 183 1.99 -17.54 17.37
CA ILE A 183 1.54 -16.54 16.40
C ILE A 183 2.62 -15.45 16.23
N VAL A 184 2.89 -15.10 14.98
CA VAL A 184 3.83 -14.05 14.60
C VAL A 184 3.06 -12.94 13.88
N ILE A 185 2.93 -11.78 14.52
CA ILE A 185 2.28 -10.61 13.91
C ILE A 185 3.34 -9.77 13.19
N ASN A 186 3.17 -9.57 11.87
CA ASN A 186 4.07 -8.77 11.04
C ASN A 186 3.54 -7.35 10.78
N THR A 187 2.38 -7.00 11.32
CA THR A 187 1.72 -5.70 11.17
C THR A 187 1.90 -4.87 12.42
N SER A 188 2.11 -3.56 12.27
CA SER A 188 2.20 -2.64 13.40
C SER A 188 0.90 -2.63 14.22
N PHE A 189 1.06 -2.61 15.55
CA PHE A 189 -0.04 -2.41 16.50
C PHE A 189 -0.50 -0.94 16.58
N ASP A 190 0.34 -0.02 16.11
CA ASP A 190 0.02 1.39 16.05
C ASP A 190 -0.99 1.67 14.92
N ASP A 191 -2.15 2.21 15.28
CA ASP A 191 -3.21 2.52 14.33
C ASP A 191 -2.81 3.61 13.31
N SER A 192 -1.89 4.50 13.66
CA SER A 192 -1.37 5.49 12.71
C SER A 192 -0.55 4.85 11.59
N ARG A 193 -0.01 3.65 11.84
CA ARG A 193 0.89 2.92 10.94
C ARG A 193 0.25 1.75 10.20
N SER A 194 -1.04 1.52 10.36
CA SER A 194 -1.74 0.43 9.65
C SER A 194 -3.23 0.72 9.52
N CYS A 195 -3.90 0.16 8.51
CA CYS A 195 -5.34 0.29 8.32
C CYS A 195 -6.00 -1.07 8.05
N GLY A 196 -6.54 -1.32 6.85
CA GLY A 196 -7.30 -2.54 6.54
C GLY A 196 -6.45 -3.75 6.12
N ILE A 197 -5.14 -3.60 5.96
CA ILE A 197 -4.23 -4.70 5.63
C ILE A 197 -3.44 -5.10 6.86
N GLY A 198 -3.31 -6.41 7.09
CA GLY A 198 -2.41 -6.96 8.08
C GLY A 198 -1.76 -8.26 7.60
N ASN A 199 -0.74 -8.71 8.34
CA ASN A 199 -0.04 -9.96 8.06
C ASN A 199 0.23 -10.70 9.37
N VAL A 200 -0.06 -12.00 9.35
CA VAL A 200 0.14 -12.89 10.50
C VAL A 200 0.64 -14.26 10.04
N GLY A 201 1.59 -14.79 10.76
CA GLY A 201 2.15 -16.13 10.55
C GLY A 201 1.99 -17.03 11.75
N VAL A 202 2.37 -18.30 11.57
CA VAL A 202 2.56 -19.27 12.63
C VAL A 202 4.05 -19.63 12.67
N ALA A 203 4.67 -19.58 13.84
CA ALA A 203 6.07 -19.93 14.00
C ALA A 203 6.33 -21.35 13.47
N ASN A 204 7.45 -21.53 12.76
CA ASN A 204 7.86 -22.80 12.15
C ASN A 204 6.93 -23.35 11.06
N MET A 205 5.90 -22.60 10.64
CA MET A 205 5.04 -22.97 9.51
C MET A 205 5.31 -22.06 8.31
N LYS A 206 5.57 -22.66 7.15
CA LYS A 206 5.74 -21.89 5.91
C LYS A 206 4.44 -21.19 5.52
N PRO A 207 4.49 -19.94 5.03
CA PRO A 207 3.29 -19.19 4.64
C PRO A 207 2.39 -19.89 3.64
N GLU A 208 2.98 -20.62 2.67
CA GLU A 208 2.23 -21.38 1.67
C GLU A 208 1.46 -22.55 2.29
N ILE A 209 2.06 -23.21 3.30
CA ILE A 209 1.40 -24.29 4.05
C ILE A 209 0.27 -23.70 4.89
N LEU A 210 0.52 -22.58 5.59
CA LEU A 210 -0.50 -21.88 6.37
C LEU A 210 -1.69 -21.46 5.50
N SER A 211 -1.43 -20.80 4.36
CA SER A 211 -2.48 -20.38 3.43
C SER A 211 -3.27 -21.57 2.87
N LYS A 212 -2.58 -22.65 2.52
CA LYS A 212 -3.23 -23.87 2.03
C LYS A 212 -4.12 -24.51 3.09
N ARG A 213 -3.65 -24.65 4.33
CA ARG A 213 -4.43 -25.20 5.45
C ARG A 213 -5.63 -24.33 5.80
N LEU A 214 -5.47 -23.00 5.83
CA LEU A 214 -6.57 -22.05 6.02
C LEU A 214 -7.67 -22.24 4.98
N TYR A 215 -7.30 -22.48 3.72
CA TYR A 215 -8.26 -22.72 2.66
C TYR A 215 -8.89 -24.12 2.72
N ASP A 216 -8.09 -25.16 2.83
CA ASP A 216 -8.56 -26.55 2.74
C ASP A 216 -9.43 -26.93 3.94
N GLU A 217 -8.99 -26.60 5.16
CA GLU A 217 -9.62 -27.01 6.41
C GLU A 217 -10.73 -26.04 6.86
N PHE A 218 -10.55 -24.74 6.60
CA PHE A 218 -11.44 -23.69 7.15
C PHE A 218 -12.16 -22.85 6.09
N LYS A 219 -11.87 -23.04 4.79
CA LYS A 219 -12.42 -22.28 3.65
C LYS A 219 -12.11 -20.77 3.72
N ILE A 220 -10.96 -20.42 4.29
CA ILE A 220 -10.49 -19.06 4.43
C ILE A 220 -9.39 -18.78 3.41
N PHE A 221 -9.67 -17.92 2.43
CA PHE A 221 -8.68 -17.50 1.44
C PHE A 221 -7.77 -16.42 2.00
N THR A 222 -6.46 -16.62 1.86
CA THR A 222 -5.43 -15.66 2.25
C THR A 222 -4.30 -15.66 1.21
N VAL A 223 -3.45 -14.64 1.24
CA VAL A 223 -2.28 -14.55 0.36
C VAL A 223 -1.02 -14.86 1.16
N ALA A 224 -0.37 -15.96 0.83
CA ALA A 224 0.92 -16.34 1.42
C ALA A 224 2.00 -15.31 1.04
N ILE A 225 2.80 -14.88 2.02
CA ILE A 225 3.93 -13.96 1.87
C ILE A 225 5.16 -14.60 2.51
N ASP A 226 6.17 -14.90 1.70
CA ASP A 226 7.53 -15.22 2.15
C ASP A 226 8.49 -14.29 1.39
N TYR A 227 8.68 -13.10 1.92
CA TYR A 227 9.49 -12.08 1.27
C TYR A 227 10.21 -11.21 2.30
N ALA A 228 11.51 -11.01 2.09
CA ALA A 228 12.40 -10.26 2.98
C ALA A 228 12.28 -10.73 4.45
N ASN A 229 11.87 -9.83 5.35
CA ASN A 229 11.69 -10.11 6.79
C ASN A 229 10.24 -10.51 7.15
N VAL A 230 9.36 -10.76 6.17
CA VAL A 230 7.95 -11.07 6.39
C VAL A 230 7.65 -12.51 6.01
N LYS A 231 7.16 -13.30 6.96
CA LYS A 231 6.66 -14.67 6.77
C LYS A 231 5.29 -14.81 7.40
N GLY A 232 4.27 -14.97 6.56
CA GLY A 232 2.88 -15.11 7.02
C GLY A 232 1.86 -14.95 5.91
N CYS A 233 0.61 -14.87 6.28
CA CYS A 233 -0.51 -14.65 5.37
C CYS A 233 -1.00 -13.20 5.49
N ARG A 234 -1.23 -12.56 4.35
CA ARG A 234 -1.87 -11.25 4.29
C ARG A 234 -3.37 -11.38 4.47
N ILE A 235 -3.91 -10.61 5.40
CA ILE A 235 -5.32 -10.56 5.77
C ILE A 235 -5.84 -9.17 5.38
N THR A 236 -6.90 -9.14 4.57
CA THR A 236 -7.43 -7.90 3.97
C THR A 236 -8.96 -7.83 4.08
N PRO A 237 -9.53 -7.71 5.30
CA PRO A 237 -10.97 -7.51 5.46
C PRO A 237 -11.38 -6.20 4.77
N ASN A 238 -12.60 -6.18 4.20
CA ASN A 238 -13.19 -4.96 3.65
C ASN A 238 -14.43 -4.57 4.45
N VAL A 239 -15.03 -3.44 4.14
CA VAL A 239 -16.16 -2.86 4.92
C VAL A 239 -17.33 -3.82 5.12
N PHE A 240 -17.55 -4.74 4.18
CA PHE A 240 -18.57 -5.78 4.22
C PHE A 240 -18.19 -7.03 5.01
N THR A 241 -16.91 -7.18 5.41
CA THR A 241 -16.47 -8.32 6.24
C THR A 241 -17.11 -8.24 7.61
N THR A 242 -17.68 -9.34 8.07
CA THR A 242 -18.35 -9.46 9.35
C THR A 242 -17.39 -9.90 10.46
N THR A 243 -17.74 -9.62 11.71
CA THR A 243 -17.00 -10.14 12.88
C THR A 243 -17.08 -11.66 12.98
N ASN A 244 -18.20 -12.28 12.56
CA ASN A 244 -18.34 -13.75 12.54
C ASN A 244 -17.34 -14.43 11.60
N GLU A 245 -17.05 -13.81 10.43
CA GLU A 245 -16.00 -14.31 9.54
C GLU A 245 -14.63 -14.19 10.18
N LEU A 246 -14.36 -13.06 10.85
CA LEU A 246 -13.11 -12.86 11.60
C LEU A 246 -12.99 -13.81 12.80
N ASP A 247 -14.08 -14.13 13.51
CA ASP A 247 -14.09 -15.14 14.57
C ASP A 247 -13.71 -16.53 14.04
N SER A 248 -14.19 -16.86 12.85
CA SER A 248 -13.80 -18.11 12.18
C SER A 248 -12.31 -18.12 11.83
N PHE A 249 -11.78 -17.01 11.32
CA PHE A 249 -10.35 -16.84 11.08
C PHE A 249 -9.52 -16.94 12.39
N ILE A 250 -9.95 -16.29 13.46
CA ILE A 250 -9.27 -16.33 14.77
C ILE A 250 -9.21 -17.77 15.31
N ARG A 251 -10.33 -18.50 15.25
CA ARG A 251 -10.37 -19.93 15.68
C ARG A 251 -9.43 -20.79 14.85
N ALA A 252 -9.44 -20.61 13.51
CA ALA A 252 -8.55 -21.33 12.63
C ALA A 252 -7.07 -21.08 12.96
N MET A 253 -6.68 -19.81 13.13
CA MET A 253 -5.30 -19.44 13.47
C MET A 253 -4.86 -20.02 14.82
N LYS A 254 -5.72 -20.00 15.85
CA LYS A 254 -5.43 -20.60 17.17
C LYS A 254 -5.24 -22.11 17.07
N SER A 255 -6.09 -22.80 16.29
CA SER A 255 -5.97 -24.23 16.04
C SER A 255 -4.64 -24.57 15.35
N LEU A 256 -4.29 -23.82 14.30
CA LEU A 256 -3.06 -24.04 13.53
C LEU A 256 -1.78 -23.67 14.31
N ALA A 257 -1.84 -22.74 15.26
CA ALA A 257 -0.73 -22.38 16.13
C ALA A 257 -0.47 -23.44 17.22
N SER A 258 -1.45 -24.29 17.53
CA SER A 258 -1.37 -25.36 18.53
C SER A 258 -1.02 -26.73 17.93
N SER A 259 -1.02 -26.85 16.60
CA SER A 259 -0.69 -28.08 15.86
C SER A 259 0.79 -28.07 15.44
#